data_5f95d277c3b7ff60c3ba38f6fd9ceb91
#
_entry.id   5f95d277c3b7ff60c3ba38f6fd9ceb91
#
_cell.length_a   1.000
_cell.length_b   1.000
_cell.length_c   1.000
_cell.angle_alpha   90.00
_cell.angle_beta   90.00
_cell.angle_gamma   90.00
#
_symmetry.space_group_name_H-M   'P 1'
#
loop_
_entity.id
_entity.type
_entity.pdbx_description
1 polymer ?
#
loop_
_entity_poly.entity_id
_entity_poly.type
_entity_poly.pdbx_seq_one_letter_code
_entity_poly.pdbx_strand_id
1 'polypeptide(L)'
;MKSEGQVRIPSGCAIAAVISKEGNKMSGEMITNAMKPMHDRSNGLGGGFAGYGIYPDYKDLYALHMFFDERATRKNCEAFLKERFEIVKSEIIPTRKIPSVTDEPIIWRYFVSPLKSVLAALQLDEKEFMVRTVTKINTEMKGAYVFSSGKNMGAFKAVGFPEDVGRFYRLDEYEGYCWTAHGRYPTNTPGWWGGAHPFALLDLSLIHIS
;
A
#
# COMPACT_ATOMS: atom_id res chain seq x y z
N MET A 1 50.41 6.72 10.14
CA MET A 1 49.28 5.92 9.67
C MET A 1 48.07 6.84 9.57
N LYS A 2 47.64 7.17 8.36
CA LYS A 2 46.36 7.87 8.15
C LYS A 2 45.28 6.82 8.38
N SER A 3 44.47 6.97 9.42
CA SER A 3 43.24 6.21 9.55
C SER A 3 42.33 6.66 8.40
N GLU A 4 42.22 5.86 7.36
CA GLU A 4 41.15 6.02 6.41
C GLU A 4 39.82 5.96 7.20
N GLY A 5 39.11 7.08 7.23
CA GLY A 5 37.79 7.13 7.86
C GLY A 5 36.94 6.05 7.23
N GLN A 6 36.50 5.09 8.00
CA GLN A 6 35.49 4.16 7.54
C GLN A 6 34.24 4.98 7.11
N VAL A 7 33.98 4.96 5.81
CA VAL A 7 32.75 5.49 5.30
C VAL A 7 31.63 4.66 5.93
N ARG A 8 31.00 5.20 6.96
CA ARG A 8 29.77 4.58 7.51
C ARG A 8 28.69 4.71 6.46
N ILE A 9 28.37 3.61 5.82
CA ILE A 9 27.14 3.53 5.03
C ILE A 9 25.99 3.69 6.03
N PRO A 10 25.18 4.74 5.91
CA PRO A 10 24.05 4.95 6.82
C PRO A 10 23.10 3.75 6.68
N SER A 11 23.06 2.89 7.70
CA SER A 11 22.07 1.82 7.78
C SER A 11 20.83 2.32 8.54
N GLY A 12 19.66 2.14 8.00
CA GLY A 12 18.41 2.53 8.64
C GLY A 12 17.36 2.99 7.63
N CYS A 13 16.11 2.79 7.98
CA CYS A 13 14.97 3.12 7.12
C CYS A 13 14.96 4.60 6.69
N ALA A 14 14.46 4.86 5.49
CA ALA A 14 14.19 6.19 4.99
C ALA A 14 12.70 6.49 5.10
N ILE A 15 12.34 7.70 5.50
CA ILE A 15 10.96 8.17 5.59
C ILE A 15 10.86 9.55 4.97
N ALA A 16 9.82 9.77 4.18
CA ALA A 16 9.43 11.09 3.68
C ALA A 16 7.93 11.27 3.79
N ALA A 17 7.50 12.50 4.00
CA ALA A 17 6.10 12.88 3.98
C ALA A 17 5.94 14.31 3.43
N VAL A 18 4.84 14.53 2.73
CA VAL A 18 4.43 15.86 2.26
C VAL A 18 2.92 15.99 2.41
N ILE A 19 2.48 17.14 2.89
CA ILE A 19 1.07 17.47 3.03
C ILE A 19 0.83 18.90 2.53
N SER A 20 -0.21 19.08 1.72
CA SER A 20 -0.70 20.41 1.37
C SER A 20 -1.60 20.94 2.47
N LYS A 21 -1.27 22.10 3.04
CA LYS A 21 -2.08 22.77 4.07
C LYS A 21 -3.40 23.30 3.49
N GLU A 22 -3.39 23.70 2.23
CA GLU A 22 -4.56 24.21 1.51
C GLU A 22 -5.38 23.09 0.83
N GLY A 23 -4.96 21.83 0.96
CA GLY A 23 -5.62 20.70 0.31
C GLY A 23 -5.34 20.58 -1.20
N ASN A 24 -4.38 21.36 -1.74
CA ASN A 24 -3.98 21.25 -3.14
C ASN A 24 -3.42 19.86 -3.44
N LYS A 25 -3.77 19.33 -4.59
CA LYS A 25 -3.27 18.02 -5.03
C LYS A 25 -1.84 18.15 -5.55
N MET A 26 -1.04 17.15 -5.21
CA MET A 26 0.35 17.00 -5.62
C MET A 26 0.52 15.65 -6.26
N SER A 27 1.26 15.58 -7.38
CA SER A 27 1.60 14.33 -8.04
C SER A 27 2.43 13.42 -7.11
N GLY A 28 2.16 12.12 -7.15
CA GLY A 28 2.98 11.11 -6.48
C GLY A 28 4.41 11.02 -7.02
N GLU A 29 4.72 11.66 -8.15
CA GLU A 29 6.09 11.82 -8.61
C GLU A 29 6.94 12.62 -7.61
N MET A 30 6.35 13.64 -6.98
CA MET A 30 7.05 14.47 -5.99
C MET A 30 7.61 13.62 -4.85
N ILE A 31 6.79 12.79 -4.22
CA ILE A 31 7.22 11.95 -3.09
C ILE A 31 8.17 10.84 -3.56
N THR A 32 7.99 10.31 -4.78
CA THR A 32 8.89 9.34 -5.39
C THR A 32 10.29 9.94 -5.59
N ASN A 33 10.37 11.17 -6.08
CA ASN A 33 11.62 11.89 -6.27
C ASN A 33 12.27 12.27 -4.93
N ALA A 34 11.50 12.54 -3.89
CA ALA A 34 12.02 12.81 -2.54
C ALA A 34 12.76 11.61 -1.92
N MET A 35 12.45 10.39 -2.38
CA MET A 35 13.13 9.17 -1.90
C MET A 35 14.46 8.90 -2.58
N LYS A 36 14.72 9.44 -3.78
CA LYS A 36 15.98 9.20 -4.52
C LYS A 36 17.25 9.54 -3.74
N PRO A 37 17.37 10.72 -3.06
CA PRO A 37 18.53 11.04 -2.26
C PRO A 37 18.74 10.13 -1.06
N MET A 38 17.72 9.35 -0.68
CA MET A 38 17.74 8.43 0.44
C MET A 38 17.97 6.98 0.03
N HIS A 39 18.39 6.72 -1.22
CA HIS A 39 18.62 5.39 -1.78
C HIS A 39 19.47 4.50 -0.85
N ASP A 40 20.60 5.02 -0.39
CA ASP A 40 21.56 4.29 0.47
C ASP A 40 21.01 3.98 1.87
N ARG A 41 19.86 4.54 2.25
CA ARG A 41 19.12 4.21 3.48
C ARG A 41 18.09 3.09 3.29
N SER A 42 18.06 2.48 2.14
CA SER A 42 17.28 1.27 1.84
C SER A 42 18.22 0.21 1.29
N ASN A 43 17.91 -1.06 1.50
CA ASN A 43 18.65 -2.16 0.89
C ASN A 43 17.84 -2.88 -0.20
N GLY A 44 16.77 -2.27 -0.67
CA GLY A 44 15.91 -2.84 -1.71
C GLY A 44 14.97 -3.96 -1.24
N LEU A 45 14.96 -4.28 0.05
CA LEU A 45 14.12 -5.34 0.61
C LEU A 45 12.72 -4.85 1.00
N GLY A 46 12.32 -3.68 0.53
CA GLY A 46 10.97 -3.15 0.65
C GLY A 46 10.91 -1.65 0.55
N GLY A 47 9.98 -1.18 -0.25
CA GLY A 47 9.63 0.24 -0.38
C GLY A 47 8.12 0.40 -0.49
N GLY A 48 7.63 1.59 -0.18
CA GLY A 48 6.21 1.86 -0.39
C GLY A 48 5.79 3.27 -0.02
N PHE A 49 4.55 3.55 -0.36
CA PHE A 49 3.91 4.85 -0.30
C PHE A 49 2.49 4.73 0.21
N ALA A 50 1.97 5.79 0.82
CA ALA A 50 0.54 5.97 0.98
C ALA A 50 0.15 7.36 0.45
N GLY A 51 -0.89 7.39 -0.38
CA GLY A 51 -1.47 8.61 -0.94
C GLY A 51 -2.88 8.84 -0.41
N TYR A 52 -3.18 10.08 -0.04
CA TYR A 52 -4.48 10.50 0.47
C TYR A 52 -5.11 11.52 -0.48
N GLY A 53 -6.40 11.35 -0.76
CA GLY A 53 -7.12 12.15 -1.75
C GLY A 53 -6.95 11.65 -3.19
N ILE A 54 -6.42 10.45 -3.39
CA ILE A 54 -6.02 9.91 -4.70
C ILE A 54 -7.17 9.28 -5.50
N TYR A 55 -8.34 9.11 -4.90
CA TYR A 55 -9.52 8.50 -5.53
C TYR A 55 -10.76 9.41 -5.45
N PRO A 56 -10.73 10.61 -6.02
CA PRO A 56 -11.82 11.57 -5.87
C PRO A 56 -13.18 11.05 -6.36
N ASP A 57 -13.20 10.25 -7.44
CA ASP A 57 -14.42 9.68 -8.00
C ASP A 57 -15.01 8.54 -7.14
N TYR A 58 -14.22 7.98 -6.24
CA TYR A 58 -14.56 6.86 -5.33
C TYR A 58 -14.34 7.24 -3.86
N LYS A 59 -14.33 8.54 -3.53
CA LYS A 59 -13.94 9.05 -2.21
C LYS A 59 -14.76 8.48 -1.04
N ASP A 60 -15.99 8.08 -1.28
CA ASP A 60 -16.90 7.56 -0.28
C ASP A 60 -16.87 6.03 -0.17
N LEU A 61 -16.11 5.36 -1.06
CA LEU A 61 -15.94 3.91 -1.09
C LEU A 61 -14.63 3.50 -0.42
N TYR A 62 -14.61 2.32 0.16
CA TYR A 62 -13.38 1.70 0.60
C TYR A 62 -12.58 1.18 -0.58
N ALA A 63 -11.33 1.60 -0.71
CA ALA A 63 -10.40 1.10 -1.71
C ALA A 63 -9.58 -0.05 -1.11
N LEU A 64 -9.96 -1.29 -1.43
CA LEU A 64 -9.22 -2.47 -1.01
C LEU A 64 -8.11 -2.75 -2.02
N HIS A 65 -6.85 -2.51 -1.65
CA HIS A 65 -5.70 -2.98 -2.41
C HIS A 65 -5.29 -4.35 -1.88
N MET A 66 -5.13 -5.30 -2.78
CA MET A 66 -4.92 -6.69 -2.42
C MET A 66 -3.82 -7.34 -3.24
N PHE A 67 -3.06 -8.20 -2.59
CA PHE A 67 -2.20 -9.18 -3.24
C PHE A 67 -2.87 -10.54 -3.29
N PHE A 68 -2.67 -11.24 -4.39
CA PHE A 68 -3.09 -12.63 -4.54
C PHE A 68 -1.96 -13.47 -5.14
N ASP A 69 -1.76 -14.65 -4.59
CA ASP A 69 -0.76 -15.59 -5.13
C ASP A 69 -1.25 -16.18 -6.45
N GLU A 70 -2.56 -16.45 -6.57
CA GLU A 70 -3.16 -17.12 -7.73
C GLU A 70 -4.50 -16.51 -8.14
N ARG A 71 -4.88 -16.72 -9.42
CA ARG A 71 -6.18 -16.29 -9.96
C ARG A 71 -7.37 -16.99 -9.28
N ALA A 72 -7.20 -18.23 -8.86
CA ALA A 72 -8.24 -18.98 -8.15
C ALA A 72 -8.52 -18.32 -6.79
N THR A 73 -7.48 -18.00 -6.03
CA THR A 73 -7.59 -17.31 -4.74
C THR A 73 -8.30 -15.95 -4.89
N ARG A 74 -7.96 -15.19 -5.94
CA ARG A 74 -8.66 -13.93 -6.23
C ARG A 74 -10.15 -14.13 -6.46
N LYS A 75 -10.54 -15.14 -7.26
CA LYS A 75 -11.97 -15.46 -7.52
C LYS A 75 -12.71 -15.84 -6.24
N ASN A 76 -12.10 -16.65 -5.40
CA ASN A 76 -12.69 -17.08 -4.12
C ASN A 76 -12.87 -15.88 -3.18
N CYS A 77 -11.84 -15.03 -3.08
CA CYS A 77 -11.93 -13.81 -2.29
C CYS A 77 -12.98 -12.84 -2.83
N GLU A 78 -13.09 -12.68 -4.15
CA GLU A 78 -14.12 -11.83 -4.77
C GLU A 78 -15.54 -12.36 -4.49
N ALA A 79 -15.75 -13.69 -4.49
CA ALA A 79 -17.03 -14.28 -4.09
C ALA A 79 -17.35 -13.95 -2.62
N PHE A 80 -16.37 -14.09 -1.72
CA PHE A 80 -16.51 -13.69 -0.31
C PHE A 80 -16.84 -12.22 -0.14
N LEU A 81 -16.22 -11.33 -0.94
CA LEU A 81 -16.51 -9.89 -0.91
C LEU A 81 -17.94 -9.59 -1.40
N LYS A 82 -18.42 -10.25 -2.47
CA LYS A 82 -19.76 -10.05 -3.03
C LYS A 82 -20.90 -10.37 -2.05
N GLU A 83 -20.66 -11.29 -1.11
CA GLU A 83 -21.64 -11.58 -0.05
C GLU A 83 -21.75 -10.47 1.01
N ARG A 84 -20.80 -9.55 1.06
CA ARG A 84 -20.60 -8.56 2.14
C ARG A 84 -20.64 -7.12 1.67
N PHE A 85 -20.30 -6.91 0.41
CA PHE A 85 -20.13 -5.60 -0.17
C PHE A 85 -20.83 -5.48 -1.52
N GLU A 86 -21.29 -4.29 -1.84
CA GLU A 86 -21.45 -3.86 -3.20
C GLU A 86 -20.06 -3.56 -3.78
N ILE A 87 -19.66 -4.27 -4.84
CA ILE A 87 -18.40 -4.01 -5.56
C ILE A 87 -18.72 -3.06 -6.71
N VAL A 88 -18.37 -1.79 -6.57
CA VAL A 88 -18.61 -0.76 -7.58
C VAL A 88 -17.60 -0.87 -8.72
N LYS A 89 -16.34 -1.19 -8.40
CA LYS A 89 -15.28 -1.39 -9.38
C LYS A 89 -14.30 -2.45 -8.92
N SER A 90 -13.79 -3.21 -9.88
CA SER A 90 -12.83 -4.30 -9.67
C SER A 90 -11.83 -4.28 -10.82
N GLU A 91 -10.55 -4.08 -10.53
CA GLU A 91 -9.51 -3.90 -11.55
C GLU A 91 -8.12 -4.30 -11.07
N ILE A 92 -7.22 -4.60 -12.02
CA ILE A 92 -5.78 -4.67 -11.75
C ILE A 92 -5.29 -3.25 -11.41
N ILE A 93 -4.47 -3.09 -10.38
CA ILE A 93 -3.76 -1.84 -10.16
C ILE A 93 -2.74 -1.66 -11.30
N PRO A 94 -2.78 -0.55 -12.05
CA PRO A 94 -1.85 -0.32 -13.15
C PRO A 94 -0.39 -0.27 -12.67
N THR A 95 0.48 -1.02 -13.34
CA THR A 95 1.92 -1.06 -13.05
C THR A 95 2.75 -0.84 -14.30
N ARG A 96 4.05 -0.55 -14.12
CA ARG A 96 5.09 -0.57 -15.16
C ARG A 96 6.10 -1.65 -14.84
N LYS A 97 6.66 -2.29 -15.85
CA LYS A 97 7.76 -3.23 -15.63
C LYS A 97 9.01 -2.46 -15.20
N ILE A 98 9.51 -2.76 -14.01
CA ILE A 98 10.76 -2.22 -13.45
C ILE A 98 11.65 -3.43 -13.12
N PRO A 99 12.88 -3.52 -13.69
CA PRO A 99 13.72 -4.72 -13.54
C PRO A 99 14.11 -5.06 -12.10
N SER A 100 14.18 -4.06 -11.21
CA SER A 100 14.50 -4.22 -9.80
C SER A 100 13.32 -4.66 -8.92
N VAL A 101 12.09 -4.66 -9.46
CA VAL A 101 10.88 -5.12 -8.76
C VAL A 101 10.54 -6.51 -9.30
N THR A 102 10.73 -7.53 -8.48
CA THR A 102 10.58 -8.94 -8.86
C THR A 102 9.52 -9.65 -8.02
N ASP A 103 9.19 -10.88 -8.42
CA ASP A 103 8.26 -11.76 -7.71
C ASP A 103 6.89 -11.12 -7.49
N GLU A 104 6.40 -10.42 -8.51
CA GLU A 104 5.15 -9.66 -8.49
C GLU A 104 3.95 -10.61 -8.28
N PRO A 105 3.17 -10.43 -7.18
CA PRO A 105 1.90 -11.10 -7.00
C PRO A 105 0.84 -10.51 -7.95
N ILE A 106 -0.34 -11.09 -7.99
CA ILE A 106 -1.48 -10.45 -8.65
C ILE A 106 -1.91 -9.27 -7.78
N ILE A 107 -1.80 -8.05 -8.29
CA ILE A 107 -2.11 -6.80 -7.57
C ILE A 107 -3.45 -6.30 -8.04
N TRP A 108 -4.43 -6.27 -7.13
CA TRP A 108 -5.81 -5.97 -7.46
C TRP A 108 -6.41 -4.89 -6.58
N ARG A 109 -7.35 -4.12 -7.12
CA ARG A 109 -8.07 -3.11 -6.37
C ARG A 109 -9.58 -3.31 -6.54
N TYR A 110 -10.29 -3.22 -5.40
CA TYR A 110 -11.73 -3.16 -5.36
C TYR A 110 -12.16 -1.84 -4.72
N PHE A 111 -13.16 -1.18 -5.32
CA PHE A 111 -13.89 -0.10 -4.67
C PHE A 111 -15.21 -0.66 -4.19
N VAL A 112 -15.43 -0.64 -2.87
CA VAL A 112 -16.53 -1.35 -2.23
C VAL A 112 -17.28 -0.49 -1.22
N SER A 113 -18.58 -0.79 -1.07
CA SER A 113 -19.43 -0.28 0.00
C SER A 113 -20.02 -1.45 0.79
N PRO A 114 -19.97 -1.47 2.13
CA PRO A 114 -20.62 -2.52 2.92
C PRO A 114 -22.12 -2.60 2.64
N LEU A 115 -22.65 -3.82 2.51
CA LEU A 115 -24.09 -4.02 2.36
C LEU A 115 -24.81 -3.64 3.65
N LYS A 116 -25.80 -2.75 3.58
CA LYS A 116 -26.58 -2.29 4.74
C LYS A 116 -27.28 -3.43 5.46
N SER A 117 -27.79 -4.42 4.71
CA SER A 117 -28.39 -5.64 5.26
C SER A 117 -27.42 -6.45 6.12
N VAL A 118 -26.15 -6.53 5.71
CA VAL A 118 -25.12 -7.25 6.43
C VAL A 118 -24.72 -6.50 7.70
N LEU A 119 -24.53 -5.18 7.61
CA LEU A 119 -24.26 -4.34 8.79
C LEU A 119 -25.37 -4.45 9.83
N ALA A 120 -26.63 -4.37 9.39
CA ALA A 120 -27.78 -4.49 10.28
C ALA A 120 -27.88 -5.88 10.94
N ALA A 121 -27.68 -6.95 10.17
CA ALA A 121 -27.71 -8.32 10.69
C ALA A 121 -26.61 -8.59 11.71
N LEU A 122 -25.42 -7.99 11.51
CA LEU A 122 -24.26 -8.15 12.41
C LEU A 122 -24.24 -7.13 13.56
N GLN A 123 -25.09 -6.10 13.50
CA GLN A 123 -25.11 -4.96 14.45
C GLN A 123 -23.73 -4.27 14.56
N LEU A 124 -23.05 -4.08 13.42
CA LEU A 124 -21.76 -3.45 13.32
C LEU A 124 -21.82 -2.13 12.58
N ASP A 125 -20.99 -1.18 12.98
CA ASP A 125 -20.68 -0.01 12.14
C ASP A 125 -19.74 -0.39 10.98
N GLU A 126 -19.63 0.51 10.00
CA GLU A 126 -18.81 0.26 8.80
C GLU A 126 -17.33 0.01 9.10
N LYS A 127 -16.75 0.76 10.06
CA LYS A 127 -15.33 0.67 10.38
C LYS A 127 -14.99 -0.65 11.04
N GLU A 128 -15.76 -1.03 12.04
CA GLU A 128 -15.59 -2.32 12.73
C GLU A 128 -15.79 -3.49 11.77
N PHE A 129 -16.81 -3.40 10.89
CA PHE A 129 -17.04 -4.39 9.86
C PHE A 129 -15.86 -4.53 8.90
N MET A 130 -15.27 -3.39 8.46
CA MET A 130 -14.08 -3.39 7.62
C MET A 130 -12.88 -4.03 8.32
N VAL A 131 -12.62 -3.65 9.57
CA VAL A 131 -11.52 -4.22 10.36
C VAL A 131 -11.66 -5.74 10.47
N ARG A 132 -12.84 -6.24 10.83
CA ARG A 132 -13.11 -7.69 10.92
C ARG A 132 -12.96 -8.39 9.58
N THR A 133 -13.43 -7.76 8.49
CA THR A 133 -13.30 -8.33 7.14
C THR A 133 -11.85 -8.40 6.69
N VAL A 134 -11.08 -7.33 6.86
CA VAL A 134 -9.64 -7.32 6.53
C VAL A 134 -8.89 -8.35 7.35
N THR A 135 -9.15 -8.40 8.67
CA THR A 135 -8.54 -9.40 9.56
C THR A 135 -8.85 -10.81 9.08
N LYS A 136 -10.12 -11.11 8.79
CA LYS A 136 -10.55 -12.42 8.33
C LYS A 136 -9.85 -12.83 7.03
N ILE A 137 -9.79 -11.93 6.04
CA ILE A 137 -9.08 -12.21 4.79
C ILE A 137 -7.61 -12.50 5.06
N ASN A 138 -6.94 -11.64 5.83
CA ASN A 138 -5.49 -11.73 6.05
C ASN A 138 -5.07 -12.92 6.94
N THR A 139 -5.99 -13.45 7.76
CA THR A 139 -5.67 -14.57 8.67
C THR A 139 -6.21 -15.93 8.19
N GLU A 140 -7.34 -15.95 7.45
CA GLU A 140 -8.03 -17.19 7.11
C GLU A 140 -7.98 -17.53 5.62
N MET A 141 -7.75 -16.54 4.73
CA MET A 141 -7.74 -16.77 3.27
C MET A 141 -6.30 -16.88 2.76
N LYS A 142 -5.75 -18.09 2.78
CA LYS A 142 -4.38 -18.34 2.31
C LYS A 142 -4.20 -17.84 0.87
N GLY A 143 -3.14 -17.06 0.65
CA GLY A 143 -2.80 -16.50 -0.66
C GLY A 143 -3.58 -15.23 -1.04
N ALA A 144 -4.37 -14.67 -0.13
CA ALA A 144 -5.01 -13.36 -0.27
C ALA A 144 -4.54 -12.44 0.86
N TYR A 145 -4.20 -11.19 0.54
CA TYR A 145 -3.71 -10.23 1.51
C TYR A 145 -4.18 -8.82 1.18
N VAL A 146 -5.00 -8.23 2.06
CA VAL A 146 -5.39 -6.82 1.98
C VAL A 146 -4.29 -5.98 2.61
N PHE A 147 -3.69 -5.08 1.83
CA PHE A 147 -2.62 -4.19 2.30
C PHE A 147 -3.03 -2.71 2.36
N SER A 148 -4.23 -2.37 1.89
CA SER A 148 -4.86 -1.05 2.01
C SER A 148 -6.37 -1.18 2.01
N SER A 149 -7.08 -0.40 2.84
CA SER A 149 -8.54 -0.52 3.01
C SER A 149 -9.23 0.80 3.40
N GLY A 150 -8.64 1.94 3.11
CA GLY A 150 -9.19 3.26 3.45
C GLY A 150 -10.12 3.85 2.39
N LYS A 151 -10.81 4.92 2.75
CA LYS A 151 -11.61 5.74 1.82
C LYS A 151 -10.74 6.85 1.23
N ASN A 152 -10.83 7.06 -0.09
CA ASN A 152 -10.06 8.09 -0.82
C ASN A 152 -8.55 8.06 -0.53
N MET A 153 -8.02 6.89 -0.22
CA MET A 153 -6.59 6.67 0.03
C MET A 153 -6.16 5.30 -0.47
N GLY A 154 -4.86 5.12 -0.67
CA GLY A 154 -4.29 3.83 -1.01
C GLY A 154 -2.82 3.73 -0.62
N ALA A 155 -2.42 2.56 -0.14
CA ALA A 155 -1.03 2.19 0.03
C ALA A 155 -0.52 1.47 -1.24
N PHE A 156 0.75 1.67 -1.55
CA PHE A 156 1.47 1.05 -2.66
C PHE A 156 2.80 0.54 -2.12
N LYS A 157 3.05 -0.76 -2.20
CA LYS A 157 4.26 -1.35 -1.62
C LYS A 157 4.74 -2.57 -2.40
N ALA A 158 6.04 -2.77 -2.41
CA ALA A 158 6.69 -3.89 -3.07
C ALA A 158 8.06 -4.18 -2.47
N VAL A 159 8.66 -5.30 -2.87
CA VAL A 159 10.10 -5.52 -2.73
C VAL A 159 10.79 -4.70 -3.81
N GLY A 160 11.69 -3.81 -3.39
CA GLY A 160 12.43 -2.89 -4.27
C GLY A 160 12.84 -1.62 -3.51
N PHE A 161 13.65 -0.80 -4.17
CA PHE A 161 13.96 0.55 -3.67
C PHE A 161 12.73 1.45 -3.80
N PRO A 162 12.51 2.39 -2.88
CA PRO A 162 11.30 3.21 -2.89
C PRO A 162 11.04 3.91 -4.22
N GLU A 163 12.05 4.53 -4.82
CA GLU A 163 11.92 5.23 -6.11
C GLU A 163 11.52 4.29 -7.27
N ASP A 164 11.94 3.03 -7.21
CA ASP A 164 11.55 2.02 -8.17
C ASP A 164 10.12 1.55 -7.95
N VAL A 165 9.74 1.38 -6.68
CA VAL A 165 8.36 1.05 -6.29
C VAL A 165 7.38 2.16 -6.71
N GLY A 166 7.75 3.44 -6.53
CA GLY A 166 6.94 4.57 -6.98
C GLY A 166 6.75 4.58 -8.50
N ARG A 167 7.80 4.30 -9.27
CA ARG A 167 7.73 4.16 -10.73
C ARG A 167 6.93 2.93 -11.16
N PHE A 168 7.10 1.80 -10.46
CA PHE A 168 6.37 0.57 -10.71
C PHE A 168 4.86 0.79 -10.63
N TYR A 169 4.37 1.44 -9.57
CA TYR A 169 2.96 1.74 -9.38
C TYR A 169 2.46 2.97 -10.14
N ARG A 170 3.28 3.57 -11.00
CA ARG A 170 2.90 4.74 -11.81
C ARG A 170 2.37 5.89 -10.95
N LEU A 171 3.03 6.16 -9.81
CA LEU A 171 2.56 7.17 -8.87
C LEU A 171 2.53 8.58 -9.46
N ASP A 172 3.28 8.83 -10.53
CA ASP A 172 3.22 10.04 -11.35
C ASP A 172 1.83 10.30 -11.97
N GLU A 173 0.96 9.29 -12.04
CA GLU A 173 -0.41 9.40 -12.57
C GLU A 173 -1.46 9.62 -11.46
N TYR A 174 -1.05 9.61 -10.19
CA TYR A 174 -1.93 9.88 -9.06
C TYR A 174 -1.67 11.26 -8.48
N GLU A 175 -2.75 11.92 -8.07
CA GLU A 175 -2.70 13.21 -7.38
C GLU A 175 -3.37 13.11 -6.03
N GLY A 176 -2.66 13.50 -4.96
CA GLY A 176 -3.15 13.48 -3.59
C GLY A 176 -2.75 14.73 -2.81
N TYR A 177 -3.48 15.06 -1.76
CA TYR A 177 -3.16 16.19 -0.88
C TYR A 177 -2.13 15.85 0.19
N CYS A 178 -1.91 14.56 0.44
CA CYS A 178 -0.89 14.07 1.36
C CYS A 178 -0.26 12.80 0.82
N TRP A 179 1.05 12.72 0.90
CA TRP A 179 1.83 11.55 0.55
C TRP A 179 2.81 11.21 1.65
N THR A 180 2.96 9.92 1.92
CA THR A 180 4.02 9.38 2.78
C THR A 180 4.79 8.31 2.02
N ALA A 181 6.08 8.17 2.35
CA ALA A 181 6.95 7.19 1.73
C ALA A 181 7.86 6.53 2.76
N HIS A 182 8.20 5.28 2.53
CA HIS A 182 9.11 4.51 3.36
C HIS A 182 10.05 3.65 2.50
N GLY A 183 11.36 3.71 2.81
CA GLY A 183 12.38 2.78 2.35
C GLY A 183 12.81 1.88 3.49
N ARG A 184 12.52 0.60 3.38
CA ARG A 184 12.84 -0.39 4.41
C ARG A 184 14.31 -0.77 4.37
N TYR A 185 14.93 -0.91 5.55
CA TYR A 185 16.26 -1.48 5.72
C TYR A 185 16.20 -2.62 6.76
N PRO A 186 15.60 -3.77 6.44
CA PRO A 186 15.54 -4.89 7.37
C PRO A 186 16.91 -5.54 7.52
N THR A 187 17.26 -5.88 8.75
CA THR A 187 18.52 -6.57 9.07
C THR A 187 18.32 -8.06 9.30
N ASN A 188 17.13 -8.47 9.78
CA ASN A 188 16.89 -9.82 10.26
C ASN A 188 15.70 -10.52 9.58
N THR A 189 15.07 -9.88 8.60
CA THR A 189 13.90 -10.45 7.91
C THR A 189 14.05 -10.35 6.40
N PRO A 190 13.66 -11.39 5.64
CA PRO A 190 13.70 -11.35 4.19
C PRO A 190 12.77 -10.25 3.65
N GLY A 191 13.07 -9.80 2.42
CA GLY A 191 12.15 -8.96 1.67
C GLY A 191 10.95 -9.80 1.20
N TRP A 192 9.74 -9.32 1.45
CA TRP A 192 8.52 -9.87 0.87
C TRP A 192 7.47 -8.76 0.72
N TRP A 193 6.58 -8.91 -0.23
CA TRP A 193 5.65 -7.84 -0.62
C TRP A 193 4.74 -7.38 0.51
N GLY A 194 4.14 -8.31 1.24
CA GLY A 194 3.28 -7.98 2.37
C GLY A 194 4.01 -7.32 3.55
N GLY A 195 5.31 -7.63 3.74
CA GLY A 195 6.14 -7.08 4.81
C GLY A 195 6.75 -5.71 4.51
N ALA A 196 6.66 -5.21 3.28
CA ALA A 196 7.05 -3.84 2.96
C ALA A 196 6.12 -2.83 3.65
N HIS A 197 6.65 -1.66 4.01
CA HIS A 197 5.85 -0.55 4.57
C HIS A 197 5.30 0.34 3.44
N PRO A 198 4.20 1.08 3.69
CA PRO A 198 3.46 1.19 4.95
C PRO A 198 2.55 -0.01 5.21
N PHE A 199 2.19 -0.22 6.49
CA PHE A 199 1.02 -0.99 6.86
C PHE A 199 -0.17 -0.04 6.94
N ALA A 200 -1.27 -0.37 6.28
CA ALA A 200 -2.45 0.49 6.24
C ALA A 200 -3.70 -0.29 6.65
N LEU A 201 -4.51 0.31 7.51
CA LEU A 201 -5.82 -0.19 7.90
C LEU A 201 -6.77 1.00 8.01
N LEU A 202 -7.89 0.95 7.30
CA LEU A 202 -8.78 2.10 7.12
C LEU A 202 -7.98 3.32 6.62
N ASP A 203 -8.20 4.48 7.20
CA ASP A 203 -7.57 5.75 6.83
C ASP A 203 -6.19 5.97 7.49
N LEU A 204 -5.68 4.98 8.22
CA LEU A 204 -4.39 5.05 8.89
C LEU A 204 -3.32 4.27 8.12
N SER A 205 -2.14 4.86 7.98
CA SER A 205 -0.96 4.18 7.52
C SER A 205 0.17 4.29 8.56
N LEU A 206 0.78 3.14 8.90
CA LEU A 206 1.97 3.07 9.74
C LEU A 206 3.19 2.93 8.84
N ILE A 207 4.08 3.91 8.90
CA ILE A 207 5.25 3.97 8.03
C ILE A 207 6.45 3.29 8.69
N HIS A 208 6.54 3.37 10.02
CA HIS A 208 7.65 2.83 10.78
C HIS A 208 7.17 2.23 12.08
N ILE A 209 7.58 0.98 12.33
CA ILE A 209 7.40 0.29 13.62
C ILE A 209 8.80 -0.09 14.07
N SER A 210 9.30 0.56 15.05
CA SER A 210 10.57 0.21 15.70
C SER A 210 10.37 -0.86 16.76
#